data_6d2e950dfc07d47d0d0c49abb0e142f4
#
_entry.id   6d2e950dfc07d47d0d0c49abb0e142f4
#
_cell.length_a   1.000
_cell.length_b   1.000
_cell.length_c   1.000
_cell.angle_alpha   90.00
_cell.angle_beta   90.00
_cell.angle_gamma   90.00
#
_symmetry.space_group_name_H-M   'P 1'
#
loop_
_entity.id
_entity.type
_entity.pdbx_description
1 polymer ?
#
loop_
_entity_poly.entity_id
_entity_poly.type
_entity_poly.pdbx_seq_one_letter_code
_entity_poly.pdbx_strand_id
1 'polypeptide(L)'
;MVLLSSATAPPLLSAQDTASPQSFAQLKPWKSADETTFAAAIQQVVEKNPTGAPAGLNLLMSGSQQPLYVNVGPHVGNALKQSLTAGQVIRVIGIVRNLNGQNYLLARELQIGDQKIEVRNQRGFFTYPSGSSRSALPPSAGNETGKFGGAR
;
A
#
# COMPACT_ATOMS: atom_id res chain seq x y z
N MET A 1 63.87 -15.97 38.61
CA MET A 1 63.61 -15.84 37.18
C MET A 1 62.11 -15.68 37.04
N VAL A 2 61.63 -14.45 36.90
CA VAL A 2 60.21 -14.12 36.89
C VAL A 2 59.85 -13.74 35.47
N LEU A 3 58.95 -14.54 34.83
CA LEU A 3 58.45 -14.25 33.52
C LEU A 3 57.16 -13.41 33.63
N LEU A 4 57.24 -12.12 33.23
CA LEU A 4 56.07 -11.26 33.06
C LEU A 4 55.40 -11.56 31.72
N SER A 5 54.20 -12.11 31.76
CA SER A 5 53.32 -12.26 30.60
C SER A 5 52.52 -10.95 30.43
N SER A 6 52.82 -10.23 29.37
CA SER A 6 52.04 -9.04 28.94
C SER A 6 50.79 -9.52 28.17
N ALA A 7 49.64 -9.36 28.73
CA ALA A 7 48.38 -9.55 28.03
C ALA A 7 48.04 -8.31 27.22
N THR A 8 48.13 -8.39 25.91
CA THR A 8 47.69 -7.34 24.97
C THR A 8 46.18 -7.53 24.71
N ALA A 9 45.39 -6.63 25.18
CA ALA A 9 43.95 -6.59 24.88
C ALA A 9 43.73 -6.07 23.46
N PRO A 10 42.84 -6.70 22.65
CA PRO A 10 42.49 -6.18 21.34
C PRO A 10 41.58 -4.94 21.45
N PRO A 11 41.69 -3.97 20.53
CA PRO A 11 40.80 -2.82 20.51
C PRO A 11 39.40 -3.26 20.06
N LEU A 12 38.40 -2.88 20.85
CA LEU A 12 37.00 -2.98 20.49
C LEU A 12 36.71 -1.98 19.36
N LEU A 13 36.64 -2.46 18.13
CA LEU A 13 36.04 -1.69 17.04
C LEU A 13 34.52 -1.61 17.29
N SER A 14 34.07 -0.48 17.80
CA SER A 14 32.67 -0.09 17.78
C SER A 14 32.29 0.23 16.34
N ALA A 15 31.80 -0.77 15.60
CA ALA A 15 31.07 -0.51 14.39
C ALA A 15 29.69 0.05 14.77
N GLN A 16 29.59 1.36 14.83
CA GLN A 16 28.30 2.05 14.81
C GLN A 16 27.79 1.96 13.38
N ASP A 17 27.05 0.89 13.11
CA ASP A 17 26.23 0.80 11.91
C ASP A 17 25.06 1.79 12.08
N THR A 18 25.32 3.03 11.69
CA THR A 18 24.29 4.06 11.56
C THR A 18 23.52 3.72 10.29
N ALA A 19 22.56 2.81 10.42
CA ALA A 19 21.57 2.58 9.37
C ALA A 19 20.80 3.88 9.16
N SER A 20 21.26 4.67 8.20
CA SER A 20 20.54 5.85 7.72
C SER A 20 19.12 5.43 7.33
N PRO A 21 18.08 6.13 7.80
CA PRO A 21 16.72 5.85 7.34
C PRO A 21 16.70 6.04 5.82
N GLN A 22 16.54 4.92 5.10
CA GLN A 22 16.43 4.98 3.65
C GLN A 22 15.16 5.77 3.31
N SER A 23 15.38 6.97 2.82
CA SER A 23 14.34 7.87 2.39
C SER A 23 13.56 7.20 1.26
N PHE A 24 12.24 7.19 1.35
CA PHE A 24 11.34 6.68 0.31
C PHE A 24 11.56 7.35 -1.07
N ALA A 25 12.36 8.42 -1.13
CA ALA A 25 12.76 9.12 -2.34
C ALA A 25 13.62 8.28 -3.30
N GLN A 26 14.16 7.13 -2.89
CA GLN A 26 15.00 6.25 -3.72
C GLN A 26 14.25 5.03 -4.28
N LEU A 27 12.93 4.94 -4.11
CA LEU A 27 12.17 3.87 -4.72
C LEU A 27 12.23 4.00 -6.25
N LYS A 28 12.73 2.95 -6.89
CA LYS A 28 12.71 2.83 -8.35
C LYS A 28 11.32 3.19 -8.89
N PRO A 29 11.20 4.00 -9.97
CA PRO A 29 9.91 4.38 -10.50
C PRO A 29 9.04 3.17 -10.83
N TRP A 30 7.73 3.32 -10.66
CA TRP A 30 6.75 2.28 -10.98
C TRP A 30 6.75 2.01 -12.48
N LYS A 31 6.91 0.74 -12.86
CA LYS A 31 6.80 0.30 -14.24
C LYS A 31 5.79 -0.85 -14.31
N SER A 32 4.81 -0.75 -15.17
CA SER A 32 3.82 -1.81 -15.35
C SER A 32 4.44 -3.14 -15.80
N ALA A 33 5.59 -3.10 -16.47
CA ALA A 33 6.35 -4.31 -16.84
C ALA A 33 6.91 -5.08 -15.62
N ASP A 34 7.06 -4.42 -14.47
CA ASP A 34 7.54 -5.03 -13.22
C ASP A 34 6.36 -5.56 -12.35
N GLU A 35 5.12 -5.40 -12.81
CA GLU A 35 3.95 -5.86 -12.08
C GLU A 35 3.85 -7.39 -12.10
N THR A 36 3.49 -7.93 -10.97
CA THR A 36 3.20 -9.35 -10.79
C THR A 36 1.79 -9.54 -10.25
N THR A 37 1.21 -10.67 -10.57
CA THR A 37 -0.08 -11.08 -10.03
C THR A 37 0.12 -12.16 -9.00
N PHE A 38 -0.45 -11.95 -7.82
CA PHE A 38 -0.40 -12.91 -6.72
C PHE A 38 -1.81 -13.19 -6.21
N ALA A 39 -2.16 -14.47 -6.09
CA ALA A 39 -3.45 -14.89 -5.57
C ALA A 39 -3.26 -15.86 -4.41
N ALA A 40 -3.78 -15.52 -3.24
CA ALA A 40 -3.68 -16.35 -2.05
C ALA A 40 -4.71 -15.94 -0.99
N ALA A 41 -4.83 -16.75 0.06
CA ALA A 41 -5.65 -16.41 1.22
C ALA A 41 -4.95 -15.40 2.11
N ILE A 42 -5.69 -14.47 2.66
CA ILE A 42 -5.25 -13.56 3.70
C ILE A 42 -5.05 -14.39 4.98
N GLN A 43 -3.86 -14.38 5.55
CA GLN A 43 -3.57 -14.98 6.84
C GLN A 43 -3.92 -14.01 7.97
N GLN A 44 -3.55 -12.75 7.78
CA GLN A 44 -3.73 -11.72 8.79
C GLN A 44 -3.84 -10.34 8.16
N VAL A 45 -4.73 -9.52 8.70
CA VAL A 45 -4.78 -8.08 8.46
C VAL A 45 -3.88 -7.42 9.51
N VAL A 46 -2.81 -6.74 9.06
CA VAL A 46 -1.82 -6.14 9.96
C VAL A 46 -2.23 -4.71 10.28
N GLU A 47 -2.81 -4.52 11.45
CA GLU A 47 -3.27 -3.20 11.92
C GLU A 47 -2.11 -2.35 12.45
N LYS A 48 -1.14 -3.00 13.12
CA LYS A 48 0.03 -2.34 13.67
C LYS A 48 1.26 -2.71 12.87
N ASN A 49 1.72 -1.79 12.06
CA ASN A 49 2.88 -2.01 11.21
C ASN A 49 4.17 -2.06 12.01
N PRO A 50 5.07 -3.01 11.72
CA PRO A 50 6.41 -3.00 12.29
C PRO A 50 7.20 -1.78 11.78
N THR A 51 8.24 -1.41 12.53
CA THR A 51 9.14 -0.32 12.13
C THR A 51 9.75 -0.62 10.75
N GLY A 52 9.66 0.36 9.85
CA GLY A 52 10.18 0.23 8.48
C GLY A 52 9.22 -0.41 7.48
N ALA A 53 8.04 -0.84 7.90
CA ALA A 53 6.99 -1.25 6.98
C ALA A 53 6.39 -0.05 6.23
N PRO A 54 5.91 -0.25 4.99
CA PRO A 54 5.24 0.81 4.25
C PRO A 54 3.96 1.23 4.98
N ALA A 55 3.67 2.54 4.91
CA ALA A 55 2.52 3.13 5.60
C ALA A 55 1.17 2.57 5.11
N GLY A 56 0.21 2.52 6.02
CA GLY A 56 -1.17 2.12 5.73
C GLY A 56 -1.47 0.67 6.04
N LEU A 57 -2.51 0.14 5.41
CA LEU A 57 -2.96 -1.22 5.62
C LEU A 57 -2.00 -2.21 4.97
N ASN A 58 -1.53 -3.16 5.76
CA ASN A 58 -0.75 -4.29 5.28
C ASN A 58 -1.50 -5.60 5.53
N LEU A 59 -1.36 -6.53 4.61
CA LEU A 59 -1.91 -7.88 4.71
C LEU A 59 -0.77 -8.87 4.72
N LEU A 60 -0.86 -9.90 5.55
CA LEU A 60 -0.03 -11.09 5.46
C LEU A 60 -0.81 -12.13 4.66
N MET A 61 -0.25 -12.58 3.55
CA MET A 61 -0.88 -13.57 2.68
C MET A 61 -0.07 -14.86 2.67
N SER A 62 -0.74 -16.00 2.53
CA SER A 62 -0.08 -17.29 2.40
C SER A 62 0.63 -17.38 1.06
N GLY A 63 1.95 -17.54 1.10
CA GLY A 63 2.75 -17.84 -0.09
C GLY A 63 3.05 -19.33 -0.21
N SER A 64 3.51 -19.76 -1.39
CA SER A 64 3.89 -21.16 -1.63
C SER A 64 5.13 -21.60 -0.85
N GLN A 65 6.03 -20.68 -0.55
CA GLN A 65 7.29 -20.95 0.18
C GLN A 65 7.41 -20.10 1.46
N GLN A 66 6.99 -18.84 1.40
CA GLN A 66 7.03 -17.91 2.53
C GLN A 66 5.81 -17.01 2.51
N PRO A 67 5.34 -16.55 3.67
CA PRO A 67 4.31 -15.53 3.75
C PRO A 67 4.76 -14.27 3.02
N LEU A 68 3.84 -13.64 2.29
CA LEU A 68 4.08 -12.40 1.56
C LEU A 68 3.31 -11.24 2.20
N TYR A 69 4.02 -10.18 2.50
CA TYR A 69 3.39 -8.94 2.93
C TYR A 69 2.88 -8.16 1.71
N VAL A 70 1.61 -7.76 1.76
CA VAL A 70 0.95 -6.95 0.73
C VAL A 70 0.60 -5.60 1.33
N ASN A 71 1.14 -4.54 0.77
CA ASN A 71 0.79 -3.18 1.17
C ASN A 71 -0.35 -2.64 0.29
N VAL A 72 -1.49 -2.41 0.89
CA VAL A 72 -2.67 -1.82 0.25
C VAL A 72 -2.58 -0.29 0.27
N GLY A 73 -2.01 0.28 1.32
CA GLY A 73 -1.79 1.71 1.45
C GLY A 73 -2.62 2.39 2.54
N PRO A 74 -2.40 3.70 2.74
CA PRO A 74 -3.01 4.44 3.85
C PRO A 74 -4.46 4.89 3.59
N HIS A 75 -4.88 4.97 2.33
CA HIS A 75 -6.18 5.55 1.94
C HIS A 75 -7.22 4.47 1.63
N VAL A 76 -7.31 3.47 2.49
CA VAL A 76 -8.27 2.36 2.35
C VAL A 76 -9.58 2.75 3.04
N GLY A 77 -10.67 2.78 2.27
CA GLY A 77 -12.00 3.05 2.81
C GLY A 77 -12.46 1.98 3.81
N ASN A 78 -13.32 2.35 4.76
CA ASN A 78 -13.80 1.43 5.80
C ASN A 78 -14.49 0.19 5.21
N ALA A 79 -15.26 0.34 4.14
CA ALA A 79 -15.92 -0.77 3.47
C ALA A 79 -14.90 -1.81 2.96
N LEU A 80 -13.81 -1.36 2.33
CA LEU A 80 -12.75 -2.26 1.87
C LEU A 80 -12.03 -2.91 3.05
N LYS A 81 -11.72 -2.16 4.11
CA LYS A 81 -11.10 -2.74 5.32
C LYS A 81 -11.95 -3.85 5.94
N GLN A 82 -13.26 -3.65 5.98
CA GLN A 82 -14.19 -4.65 6.52
C GLN A 82 -14.35 -5.87 5.62
N SER A 83 -14.15 -5.72 4.31
CA SER A 83 -14.20 -6.83 3.37
C SER A 83 -12.94 -7.68 3.34
N LEU A 84 -11.82 -7.18 3.88
CA LEU A 84 -10.55 -7.90 3.94
C LEU A 84 -10.46 -8.68 5.25
N THR A 85 -10.75 -9.96 5.20
CA THR A 85 -10.78 -10.84 6.38
C THR A 85 -9.82 -12.02 6.22
N ALA A 86 -9.31 -12.53 7.36
CA ALA A 86 -8.48 -13.73 7.35
C ALA A 86 -9.24 -14.93 6.75
N GLY A 87 -8.55 -15.74 5.96
CA GLY A 87 -9.11 -16.87 5.23
C GLY A 87 -9.67 -16.52 3.85
N GLN A 88 -9.89 -15.26 3.56
CA GLN A 88 -10.40 -14.85 2.25
C GLN A 88 -9.33 -14.92 1.18
N VAL A 89 -9.65 -15.53 0.05
CA VAL A 89 -8.77 -15.55 -1.13
C VAL A 89 -8.97 -14.28 -1.93
N ILE A 90 -7.88 -13.57 -2.16
CA ILE A 90 -7.86 -12.38 -3.00
C ILE A 90 -6.77 -12.49 -4.06
N ARG A 91 -6.94 -11.78 -5.17
CA ARG A 91 -5.90 -11.59 -6.16
C ARG A 91 -5.37 -10.17 -6.06
N VAL A 92 -4.06 -10.03 -6.08
CA VAL A 92 -3.36 -8.75 -5.97
C VAL A 92 -2.46 -8.58 -7.18
N ILE A 93 -2.56 -7.44 -7.83
CA ILE A 93 -1.64 -7.01 -8.89
C ILE A 93 -0.80 -5.87 -8.34
N GLY A 94 0.51 -5.96 -8.45
CA GLY A 94 1.41 -4.95 -7.92
C GLY A 94 2.87 -5.24 -8.18
N ILE A 95 3.74 -4.50 -7.54
CA ILE A 95 5.19 -4.61 -7.69
C ILE A 95 5.82 -5.06 -6.37
N VAL A 96 6.70 -6.06 -6.45
CA VAL A 96 7.49 -6.48 -5.29
C VAL A 96 8.63 -5.50 -5.05
N ARG A 97 8.78 -5.05 -3.81
CA ARG A 97 9.90 -4.21 -3.34
C ARG A 97 10.47 -4.78 -2.06
N ASN A 98 11.79 -4.78 -1.98
CA ASN A 98 12.48 -5.05 -0.73
C ASN A 98 12.59 -3.75 0.05
N LEU A 99 12.04 -3.73 1.26
CA LEU A 99 12.07 -2.60 2.18
C LEU A 99 12.64 -3.11 3.50
N ASN A 100 13.81 -2.62 3.88
CA ASN A 100 14.48 -3.00 5.12
C ASN A 100 14.68 -4.53 5.28
N GLY A 101 15.03 -5.23 4.19
CA GLY A 101 15.24 -6.66 4.19
C GLY A 101 13.98 -7.52 4.08
N GLN A 102 12.80 -6.90 4.10
CA GLN A 102 11.50 -7.58 3.94
C GLN A 102 10.90 -7.29 2.58
N ASN A 103 10.40 -8.32 1.90
CA ASN A 103 9.71 -8.17 0.63
C ASN A 103 8.24 -7.80 0.86
N TYR A 104 7.83 -6.71 0.21
CA TYR A 104 6.45 -6.25 0.16
C TYR A 104 5.94 -6.25 -1.28
N LEU A 105 4.75 -6.77 -1.49
CA LEU A 105 3.99 -6.56 -2.71
C LEU A 105 3.19 -5.26 -2.54
N LEU A 106 3.62 -4.21 -3.21
CA LEU A 106 2.91 -2.94 -3.24
C LEU A 106 1.73 -3.08 -4.20
N ALA A 107 0.52 -3.21 -3.65
CA ALA A 107 -0.68 -3.46 -4.44
C ALA A 107 -1.05 -2.23 -5.30
N ARG A 108 -1.34 -2.44 -6.58
CA ARG A 108 -2.00 -1.48 -7.45
C ARG A 108 -3.49 -1.77 -7.53
N GLU A 109 -3.85 -3.02 -7.72
CA GLU A 109 -5.22 -3.49 -7.84
C GLU A 109 -5.45 -4.69 -6.94
N LEU A 110 -6.59 -4.72 -6.28
CA LEU A 110 -7.10 -5.87 -5.54
C LEU A 110 -8.32 -6.42 -6.27
N GLN A 111 -8.40 -7.73 -6.38
CA GLN A 111 -9.60 -8.42 -6.86
C GLN A 111 -10.14 -9.32 -5.75
N ILE A 112 -11.38 -9.03 -5.32
CA ILE A 112 -12.10 -9.74 -4.28
C ILE A 112 -13.36 -10.31 -4.92
N GLY A 113 -13.38 -11.61 -5.19
CA GLY A 113 -14.43 -12.19 -6.06
C GLY A 113 -14.44 -11.53 -7.43
N ASP A 114 -15.56 -10.96 -7.83
CA ASP A 114 -15.71 -10.26 -9.12
C ASP A 114 -15.40 -8.75 -9.03
N GLN A 115 -15.17 -8.25 -7.83
CA GLN A 115 -14.89 -6.83 -7.59
C GLN A 115 -13.41 -6.51 -7.77
N LYS A 116 -13.11 -5.53 -8.63
CA LYS A 116 -11.77 -4.96 -8.83
C LYS A 116 -11.70 -3.60 -8.17
N ILE A 117 -10.66 -3.39 -7.37
CA ILE A 117 -10.44 -2.17 -6.60
C ILE A 117 -9.04 -1.68 -6.89
N GLU A 118 -8.95 -0.53 -7.54
CA GLU A 118 -7.67 0.14 -7.77
C GLU A 118 -7.28 0.96 -6.55
N VAL A 119 -6.13 0.62 -5.95
CA VAL A 119 -5.59 1.32 -4.77
C VAL A 119 -4.41 2.22 -5.11
N ARG A 120 -3.78 1.99 -6.28
CA ARG A 120 -2.77 2.86 -6.89
C ARG A 120 -2.99 2.96 -8.37
N ASN A 121 -2.69 4.12 -8.94
CA ASN A 121 -2.69 4.31 -10.38
C ASN A 121 -1.47 3.64 -11.04
N GLN A 122 -1.39 3.68 -12.36
CA GLN A 122 -0.31 3.09 -13.15
C GLN A 122 1.08 3.69 -12.87
N ARG A 123 1.15 4.82 -12.16
CA ARG A 123 2.40 5.47 -11.73
C ARG A 123 2.76 5.11 -10.28
N GLY A 124 1.95 4.29 -9.61
CA GLY A 124 2.17 3.88 -8.23
C GLY A 124 1.67 4.86 -7.17
N PHE A 125 1.01 5.94 -7.56
CA PHE A 125 0.40 6.88 -6.62
C PHE A 125 -0.92 6.34 -6.09
N PHE A 126 -1.20 6.55 -4.81
CA PHE A 126 -2.45 6.15 -4.21
C PHE A 126 -3.64 6.83 -4.90
N THR A 127 -4.65 6.02 -5.22
CA THR A 127 -5.95 6.54 -5.63
C THR A 127 -6.78 6.77 -4.37
N TYR A 128 -7.34 7.95 -4.24
CA TYR A 128 -8.33 8.19 -3.22
C TYR A 128 -9.62 7.51 -3.67
N PRO A 129 -10.29 6.72 -2.81
CA PRO A 129 -11.60 6.23 -3.15
C PRO A 129 -12.47 7.46 -3.42
N SER A 130 -12.86 7.65 -4.67
CA SER A 130 -13.84 8.65 -5.05
C SER A 130 -15.19 8.19 -4.50
N GLY A 131 -15.32 8.22 -3.19
CA GLY A 131 -16.54 8.00 -2.47
C GLY A 131 -17.31 9.29 -2.44
N SER A 132 -17.79 9.68 -3.58
CA SER A 132 -18.99 10.46 -3.80
C SER A 132 -19.12 10.58 -5.31
N SER A 133 -19.87 9.72 -5.93
CA SER A 133 -20.64 10.13 -7.07
C SER A 133 -21.36 11.39 -6.61
N ARG A 134 -20.80 12.56 -6.94
CA ARG A 134 -21.64 13.76 -7.03
C ARG A 134 -22.71 13.36 -8.03
N SER A 135 -23.87 12.99 -7.51
CA SER A 135 -25.07 12.94 -8.30
C SER A 135 -25.06 14.23 -9.09
N ALA A 136 -24.90 14.09 -10.40
CA ALA A 136 -25.07 15.21 -11.30
C ALA A 136 -26.41 15.82 -10.90
N LEU A 137 -26.38 17.03 -10.39
CA LEU A 137 -27.58 17.84 -10.21
C LEU A 137 -28.28 17.81 -11.56
N PRO A 138 -29.57 17.43 -11.64
CA PRO A 138 -30.29 17.51 -12.88
C PRO A 138 -30.16 18.96 -13.37
N PRO A 139 -29.99 19.17 -14.68
CA PRO A 139 -29.92 20.51 -15.22
C PRO A 139 -31.17 21.25 -14.77
N SER A 140 -30.96 22.37 -14.09
CA SER A 140 -32.03 23.27 -13.67
C SER A 140 -32.87 23.58 -14.90
N ALA A 141 -34.11 23.09 -14.90
CA ALA A 141 -35.08 23.42 -15.95
C ALA A 141 -35.21 24.95 -16.02
N GLY A 142 -34.82 25.48 -17.16
CA GLY A 142 -34.91 26.92 -17.43
C GLY A 142 -36.30 27.41 -17.13
N ASN A 143 -36.37 28.41 -16.30
CA ASN A 143 -37.57 29.18 -16.02
C ASN A 143 -37.90 29.95 -17.30
N GLU A 144 -38.78 29.42 -18.12
CA GLU A 144 -39.39 30.18 -19.20
C GLU A 144 -40.35 31.18 -18.58
N THR A 145 -39.83 32.33 -18.38
CA THR A 145 -40.65 33.52 -18.02
C THR A 145 -41.62 33.81 -19.14
N GLY A 146 -42.88 33.56 -18.85
CA GLY A 146 -43.97 33.86 -19.71
C GLY A 146 -43.99 35.30 -20.16
N LYS A 147 -44.16 35.45 -21.44
CA LYS A 147 -44.37 36.65 -22.19
C LYS A 147 -45.73 37.25 -21.80
N PHE A 148 -45.72 38.34 -21.03
CA PHE A 148 -46.92 39.18 -20.88
C PHE A 148 -47.14 39.92 -22.19
N GLY A 149 -48.09 39.46 -22.99
CA GLY A 149 -48.68 40.19 -24.05
C GLY A 149 -49.78 41.16 -23.46
N GLY A 150 -49.45 42.42 -23.40
CA GLY A 150 -50.45 43.46 -23.19
C GLY A 150 -51.17 43.68 -24.48
N ALA A 151 -52.46 43.57 -24.45
CA ALA A 151 -53.37 44.23 -25.41
C ALA A 151 -54.54 44.87 -24.63
N ARG A 152 -54.58 46.13 -24.73
CA ARG A 152 -55.70 47.04 -24.57
C ARG A 152 -56.99 46.52 -23.96
#